data_ce6602a64de68d58189fd5efdccff21c
#
_entry.id   ce6602a64de68d58189fd5efdccff21c
#
_cell.length_a   1.000
_cell.length_b   1.000
_cell.length_c   1.000
_cell.angle_alpha   90.00
_cell.angle_beta   90.00
_cell.angle_gamma   90.00
#
_symmetry.space_group_name_H-M   'P 1'
#
loop_
_entity.id
_entity.type
_entity.pdbx_description
1 polymer ?
#
loop_
_entity_poly.entity_id
_entity_poly.type
_entity_poly.pdbx_seq_one_letter_code
_entity_poly.pdbx_strand_id
1 'polypeptide(L)'
;MKNIRNILGGIGLVAVIAVSIQAVQDAPSTENLNKKLVNDYNVYALPLPSEMDFAGETVPLSDPDIQERMDRELLVNTYWQSNGLLLIKRANKYFPLIEPILKEEGVPDDFKYLAVIESGLTQAVSPARATGFWQILSSTGKEYGLEVNDNVDERYHIEMATRVACDYFKKSKERFGSWTLAAAAYNAGNAGVSRRLKDQDVNDYYDLLLGEETGRYVFRILALKEILSDPMKFGFNFRQKDLYTEVPTYKVRVDTAVTDFVKFAQGFGINYKILKIHNPWLREDHLNNSSRKEYFIKIPKEGYYNYSVGN
;
A
#
# COMPACT_ATOMS: atom_id res chain seq x y z
N MET A 1 -54.64 20.97 3.33
CA MET A 1 -53.36 20.59 2.66
C MET A 1 -52.09 21.01 3.42
N LYS A 2 -52.01 22.13 4.13
CA LYS A 2 -50.83 22.52 4.94
C LYS A 2 -50.51 21.55 6.10
N ASN A 3 -51.51 21.00 6.79
CA ASN A 3 -51.29 20.13 7.95
C ASN A 3 -50.73 18.75 7.59
N ILE A 4 -51.09 18.21 6.41
CA ILE A 4 -50.58 16.89 5.98
C ILE A 4 -49.09 16.99 5.60
N ARG A 5 -48.66 18.10 5.03
CA ARG A 5 -47.25 18.32 4.65
C ARG A 5 -46.32 18.44 5.87
N ASN A 6 -46.83 19.04 6.96
CA ASN A 6 -46.08 19.16 8.22
C ASN A 6 -45.98 17.80 8.96
N ILE A 7 -47.03 16.96 8.87
CA ILE A 7 -47.02 15.61 9.45
C ILE A 7 -46.06 14.70 8.69
N LEU A 8 -46.06 14.74 7.36
CA LEU A 8 -45.12 13.97 6.53
C LEU A 8 -43.65 14.44 6.71
N GLY A 9 -43.43 15.72 6.88
CA GLY A 9 -42.10 16.27 7.21
C GLY A 9 -41.61 15.85 8.58
N GLY A 10 -42.49 15.79 9.60
CA GLY A 10 -42.18 15.29 10.95
C GLY A 10 -41.86 13.79 10.98
N ILE A 11 -42.64 13.00 10.25
CA ILE A 11 -42.37 11.53 10.15
C ILE A 11 -41.07 11.27 9.41
N GLY A 12 -40.76 12.01 8.34
CA GLY A 12 -39.49 11.90 7.64
C GLY A 12 -38.29 12.25 8.53
N LEU A 13 -38.40 13.31 9.32
CA LEU A 13 -37.33 13.72 10.25
C LEU A 13 -37.10 12.69 11.37
N VAL A 14 -38.17 12.14 11.94
CA VAL A 14 -38.11 11.10 12.97
C VAL A 14 -37.51 9.81 12.39
N ALA A 15 -37.85 9.42 11.15
CA ALA A 15 -37.30 8.26 10.49
C ALA A 15 -35.78 8.43 10.21
N VAL A 16 -35.36 9.62 9.76
CA VAL A 16 -33.91 9.91 9.54
C VAL A 16 -33.15 9.89 10.86
N ILE A 17 -33.71 10.46 11.92
CA ILE A 17 -33.09 10.42 13.26
C ILE A 17 -33.04 8.98 13.80
N ALA A 18 -34.09 8.19 13.62
CA ALA A 18 -34.14 6.79 14.06
C ALA A 18 -33.09 5.93 13.29
N VAL A 19 -32.96 6.11 11.96
CA VAL A 19 -31.93 5.44 11.15
C VAL A 19 -30.52 5.90 11.54
N SER A 20 -30.32 7.18 11.85
CA SER A 20 -29.03 7.70 12.32
C SER A 20 -28.67 7.18 13.71
N ILE A 21 -29.66 7.02 14.61
CA ILE A 21 -29.47 6.44 15.93
C ILE A 21 -29.18 4.93 15.83
N GLN A 22 -29.87 4.19 14.95
CA GLN A 22 -29.58 2.78 14.70
C GLN A 22 -28.20 2.57 14.08
N ALA A 23 -27.79 3.39 13.10
CA ALA A 23 -26.45 3.34 12.52
C ALA A 23 -25.35 3.66 13.56
N VAL A 24 -25.63 4.48 14.57
CA VAL A 24 -24.71 4.74 15.68
C VAL A 24 -24.71 3.61 16.71
N GLN A 25 -25.86 2.89 16.87
CA GLN A 25 -25.94 1.73 17.77
C GLN A 25 -25.32 0.46 17.18
N ASP A 26 -25.29 0.31 15.86
CA ASP A 26 -24.68 -0.85 15.17
C ASP A 26 -23.14 -0.74 15.03
N ALA A 27 -22.54 0.41 15.33
CA ALA A 27 -21.09 0.50 15.40
C ALA A 27 -20.58 -0.28 16.64
N PRO A 28 -19.73 -1.30 16.47
CA PRO A 28 -19.26 -2.10 17.60
C PRO A 28 -18.57 -1.21 18.65
N SER A 29 -19.10 -1.20 19.87
CA SER A 29 -18.47 -0.46 20.98
C SER A 29 -17.11 -1.07 21.31
N THR A 30 -16.22 -0.30 21.94
CA THR A 30 -14.90 -0.81 22.38
C THR A 30 -15.05 -2.01 23.32
N GLU A 31 -16.08 -2.01 24.18
CA GLU A 31 -16.37 -3.10 25.10
C GLU A 31 -16.83 -4.38 24.36
N ASN A 32 -17.65 -4.26 23.32
CA ASN A 32 -18.08 -5.39 22.50
C ASN A 32 -16.92 -5.98 21.69
N LEU A 33 -16.01 -5.15 21.18
CA LEU A 33 -14.79 -5.63 20.52
C LEU A 33 -13.89 -6.38 21.51
N ASN A 34 -13.70 -5.87 22.72
CA ASN A 34 -12.88 -6.53 23.74
C ASN A 34 -13.48 -7.88 24.18
N LYS A 35 -14.80 -7.97 24.36
CA LYS A 35 -15.46 -9.24 24.68
C LYS A 35 -15.32 -10.27 23.56
N LYS A 36 -15.43 -9.87 22.30
CA LYS A 36 -15.22 -10.75 21.14
C LYS A 36 -13.78 -11.22 21.02
N LEU A 37 -12.78 -10.34 21.24
CA LEU A 37 -11.37 -10.72 21.24
C LEU A 37 -11.02 -11.82 22.23
N VAL A 38 -11.73 -11.89 23.38
CA VAL A 38 -11.46 -12.88 24.42
C VAL A 38 -12.17 -14.21 24.15
N ASN A 39 -13.31 -14.22 23.45
CA ASN A 39 -14.20 -15.39 23.36
C ASN A 39 -14.18 -16.13 22.02
N ASP A 40 -13.70 -15.53 20.91
CA ASP A 40 -13.95 -16.05 19.55
C ASP A 40 -12.68 -16.37 18.75
N TYR A 41 -11.63 -16.90 19.38
CA TYR A 41 -10.46 -17.35 18.64
C TYR A 41 -10.66 -18.76 18.06
N ASN A 42 -11.19 -18.84 16.85
CA ASN A 42 -11.33 -20.08 16.09
C ASN A 42 -10.56 -20.00 14.78
N VAL A 43 -9.99 -21.13 14.36
CA VAL A 43 -9.30 -21.27 13.06
C VAL A 43 -10.15 -22.15 12.16
N TYR A 44 -10.55 -21.63 11.02
CA TYR A 44 -11.39 -22.31 10.02
C TYR A 44 -10.64 -22.47 8.71
N ALA A 45 -10.93 -23.54 7.96
CA ALA A 45 -10.57 -23.60 6.55
C ALA A 45 -11.31 -22.47 5.79
N LEU A 46 -10.61 -21.76 4.92
CA LEU A 46 -11.19 -20.65 4.18
C LEU A 46 -11.79 -21.13 2.86
N PRO A 47 -12.98 -20.65 2.48
CA PRO A 47 -13.51 -20.94 1.15
C PRO A 47 -12.68 -20.19 0.09
N LEU A 48 -12.24 -20.92 -0.95
CA LEU A 48 -11.66 -20.29 -2.12
C LEU A 48 -12.73 -19.53 -2.90
N PRO A 49 -12.42 -18.36 -3.48
CA PRO A 49 -13.28 -17.71 -4.45
C PRO A 49 -13.56 -18.64 -5.65
N SER A 50 -14.75 -18.56 -6.23
CA SER A 50 -15.08 -19.32 -7.45
C SER A 50 -14.36 -18.80 -8.68
N GLU A 51 -14.06 -17.50 -8.69
CA GLU A 51 -13.36 -16.80 -9.77
C GLU A 51 -12.42 -15.78 -9.18
N MET A 52 -11.27 -15.60 -9.80
CA MET A 52 -10.28 -14.59 -9.46
C MET A 52 -9.61 -14.05 -10.71
N ASP A 53 -9.16 -12.83 -10.65
CA ASP A 53 -8.32 -12.22 -11.67
C ASP A 53 -7.15 -11.44 -11.04
N PHE A 54 -6.09 -11.28 -11.80
CA PHE A 54 -5.04 -10.29 -11.53
C PHE A 54 -4.94 -9.34 -12.71
N ALA A 55 -5.21 -8.07 -12.49
CA ALA A 55 -5.17 -7.03 -13.52
C ALA A 55 -6.02 -7.36 -14.77
N GLY A 56 -7.18 -8.03 -14.57
CA GLY A 56 -8.08 -8.49 -15.62
C GLY A 56 -7.63 -9.79 -16.31
N GLU A 57 -6.55 -10.43 -15.86
CA GLU A 57 -6.09 -11.75 -16.35
C GLU A 57 -6.62 -12.85 -15.41
N THR A 58 -7.35 -13.81 -15.96
CA THR A 58 -8.03 -14.88 -15.19
C THR A 58 -7.03 -15.78 -14.48
N VAL A 59 -7.30 -16.12 -13.21
CA VAL A 59 -6.58 -17.12 -12.44
C VAL A 59 -7.23 -18.50 -12.67
N PRO A 60 -6.49 -19.56 -13.13
CA PRO A 60 -7.08 -20.84 -13.45
C PRO A 60 -7.35 -21.69 -12.20
N LEU A 61 -8.31 -21.27 -11.36
CA LEU A 61 -8.66 -21.92 -10.09
C LEU A 61 -9.22 -23.35 -10.23
N SER A 62 -9.49 -23.83 -11.45
CA SER A 62 -9.84 -25.23 -11.70
C SER A 62 -8.65 -26.19 -11.61
N ASP A 63 -7.42 -25.67 -11.67
CA ASP A 63 -6.20 -26.46 -11.54
C ASP A 63 -5.91 -26.77 -10.05
N PRO A 64 -5.72 -28.05 -9.68
CA PRO A 64 -5.47 -28.43 -8.29
C PRO A 64 -4.21 -27.79 -7.67
N ASP A 65 -3.10 -27.64 -8.43
CA ASP A 65 -1.90 -26.94 -7.94
C ASP A 65 -2.19 -25.49 -7.63
N ILE A 66 -2.93 -24.82 -8.52
CA ILE A 66 -3.33 -23.41 -8.33
C ILE A 66 -4.23 -23.25 -7.09
N GLN A 67 -5.18 -24.18 -6.89
CA GLN A 67 -6.05 -24.20 -5.72
C GLN A 67 -5.25 -24.33 -4.42
N GLU A 68 -4.35 -25.30 -4.32
CA GLU A 68 -3.54 -25.53 -3.11
C GLU A 68 -2.65 -24.32 -2.79
N ARG A 69 -2.04 -23.73 -3.80
CA ARG A 69 -1.19 -22.55 -3.65
C ARG A 69 -1.99 -21.32 -3.19
N MET A 70 -3.19 -21.14 -3.75
CA MET A 70 -4.09 -20.04 -3.39
C MET A 70 -4.63 -20.22 -1.96
N ASP A 71 -5.10 -21.43 -1.62
CA ASP A 71 -5.57 -21.78 -0.26
C ASP A 71 -4.47 -21.49 0.77
N ARG A 72 -3.25 -21.95 0.49
CA ARG A 72 -2.10 -21.68 1.37
C ARG A 72 -1.87 -20.19 1.63
N GLU A 73 -1.89 -19.36 0.57
CA GLU A 73 -1.62 -17.93 0.75
C GLU A 73 -2.78 -17.20 1.43
N LEU A 74 -4.02 -17.57 1.16
CA LEU A 74 -5.18 -17.06 1.89
C LEU A 74 -5.10 -17.43 3.37
N LEU A 75 -4.84 -18.69 3.69
CA LEU A 75 -4.76 -19.20 5.06
C LEU A 75 -3.65 -18.48 5.85
N VAL A 76 -2.43 -18.44 5.30
CA VAL A 76 -1.29 -17.83 5.97
C VAL A 76 -1.51 -16.33 6.22
N ASN A 77 -2.00 -15.58 5.22
CA ASN A 77 -2.17 -14.13 5.35
C ASN A 77 -3.38 -13.77 6.21
N THR A 78 -4.44 -14.58 6.24
CA THR A 78 -5.60 -14.36 7.11
C THR A 78 -5.24 -14.61 8.57
N TYR A 79 -4.57 -15.73 8.88
CA TYR A 79 -4.26 -16.09 10.27
C TYR A 79 -2.97 -15.46 10.81
N TRP A 80 -2.22 -14.76 10.02
CA TRP A 80 -1.21 -13.81 10.51
C TRP A 80 -1.87 -12.47 10.90
N GLN A 81 -2.81 -12.56 11.82
CA GLN A 81 -3.82 -11.56 12.14
C GLN A 81 -3.27 -10.19 12.53
N SER A 82 -2.25 -10.13 13.37
CA SER A 82 -1.64 -8.85 13.77
C SER A 82 -1.02 -8.13 12.58
N ASN A 83 -0.38 -8.86 11.67
CA ASN A 83 0.17 -8.31 10.44
C ASN A 83 -0.96 -7.89 9.49
N GLY A 84 -1.96 -8.74 9.27
CA GLY A 84 -3.12 -8.43 8.41
C GLY A 84 -3.82 -7.14 8.83
N LEU A 85 -4.11 -6.98 10.13
CA LEU A 85 -4.72 -5.74 10.64
C LEU A 85 -3.82 -4.51 10.44
N LEU A 86 -2.50 -4.64 10.60
CA LEU A 86 -1.56 -3.56 10.30
C LEU A 86 -1.54 -3.20 8.81
N LEU A 87 -1.62 -4.19 7.91
CA LEU A 87 -1.71 -3.96 6.47
C LEU A 87 -2.99 -3.19 6.11
N ILE A 88 -4.15 -3.59 6.66
CA ILE A 88 -5.43 -2.88 6.48
C ILE A 88 -5.31 -1.40 6.92
N LYS A 89 -4.75 -1.15 8.11
CA LYS A 89 -4.55 0.21 8.62
C LYS A 89 -3.63 1.05 7.73
N ARG A 90 -2.54 0.46 7.25
CA ARG A 90 -1.58 1.13 6.36
C ARG A 90 -2.15 1.33 4.96
N ALA A 91 -2.89 0.35 4.41
CA ALA A 91 -3.56 0.47 3.14
C ALA A 91 -4.51 1.68 3.11
N ASN A 92 -5.32 1.87 4.16
CA ASN A 92 -6.18 3.06 4.29
C ASN A 92 -5.40 4.38 4.23
N LYS A 93 -4.17 4.40 4.73
CA LYS A 93 -3.33 5.60 4.70
C LYS A 93 -2.63 5.82 3.36
N TYR A 94 -2.15 4.75 2.72
CA TYR A 94 -1.18 4.87 1.62
C TYR A 94 -1.75 4.55 0.24
N PHE A 95 -2.83 3.77 0.13
CA PHE A 95 -3.48 3.53 -1.16
C PHE A 95 -3.99 4.81 -1.82
N PRO A 96 -4.57 5.80 -1.10
CA PRO A 96 -4.94 7.08 -1.69
C PRO A 96 -3.77 7.86 -2.32
N LEU A 97 -2.51 7.55 -1.98
CA LEU A 97 -1.32 8.14 -2.61
C LEU A 97 -0.85 7.33 -3.82
N ILE A 98 -1.04 6.00 -3.81
CA ILE A 98 -0.53 5.08 -4.83
C ILE A 98 -1.52 4.94 -6.00
N GLU A 99 -2.80 4.73 -5.73
CA GLU A 99 -3.85 4.48 -6.72
C GLU A 99 -3.96 5.56 -7.82
N PRO A 100 -3.93 6.87 -7.50
CA PRO A 100 -3.97 7.91 -8.53
C PRO A 100 -2.80 7.84 -9.50
N ILE A 101 -1.60 7.46 -8.99
CA ILE A 101 -0.38 7.34 -9.80
C ILE A 101 -0.47 6.12 -10.72
N LEU A 102 -0.91 4.95 -10.20
CA LEU A 102 -1.14 3.77 -11.02
C LEU A 102 -2.09 4.10 -12.19
N LYS A 103 -3.19 4.78 -11.87
CA LYS A 103 -4.19 5.20 -12.87
C LYS A 103 -3.62 6.17 -13.90
N GLU A 104 -2.86 7.18 -13.46
CA GLU A 104 -2.20 8.17 -14.34
C GLU A 104 -1.20 7.49 -15.28
N GLU A 105 -0.47 6.50 -14.77
CA GLU A 105 0.54 5.76 -15.53
C GLU A 105 -0.05 4.61 -16.37
N GLY A 106 -1.37 4.36 -16.31
CA GLY A 106 -2.03 3.29 -17.05
C GLY A 106 -1.68 1.88 -16.57
N VAL A 107 -1.28 1.75 -15.29
CA VAL A 107 -1.01 0.47 -14.65
C VAL A 107 -2.27 0.04 -13.89
N PRO A 108 -2.69 -1.25 -13.99
CA PRO A 108 -3.85 -1.74 -13.26
C PRO A 108 -3.75 -1.54 -11.75
N ASP A 109 -4.89 -1.24 -11.12
CA ASP A 109 -4.98 -0.93 -9.69
C ASP A 109 -4.48 -2.07 -8.79
N ASP A 110 -4.59 -3.32 -9.24
CA ASP A 110 -4.11 -4.50 -8.53
C ASP A 110 -2.61 -4.44 -8.17
N PHE A 111 -1.83 -3.66 -8.92
CA PHE A 111 -0.40 -3.49 -8.63
C PHE A 111 -0.12 -2.79 -7.30
N LYS A 112 -1.08 -2.11 -6.67
CA LYS A 112 -0.93 -1.56 -5.31
C LYS A 112 -0.61 -2.65 -4.28
N TYR A 113 -1.11 -3.88 -4.49
CA TYR A 113 -0.87 -5.01 -3.60
C TYR A 113 0.58 -5.53 -3.66
N LEU A 114 1.35 -5.21 -4.73
CA LEU A 114 2.78 -5.50 -4.77
C LEU A 114 3.51 -4.69 -3.69
N ALA A 115 3.22 -3.40 -3.51
CA ALA A 115 3.81 -2.61 -2.43
C ALA A 115 3.49 -3.19 -1.05
N VAL A 116 2.32 -3.84 -0.90
CA VAL A 116 1.96 -4.54 0.33
C VAL A 116 2.86 -5.75 0.58
N ILE A 117 3.06 -6.63 -0.42
CA ILE A 117 3.88 -7.83 -0.23
C ILE A 117 5.38 -7.53 -0.16
N GLU A 118 5.86 -6.44 -0.78
CA GLU A 118 7.25 -6.02 -0.78
C GLU A 118 7.71 -5.47 0.59
N SER A 119 6.91 -4.60 1.18
CA SER A 119 7.35 -3.85 2.37
C SER A 119 6.33 -3.80 3.51
N GLY A 120 5.13 -4.34 3.31
CA GLY A 120 4.00 -4.09 4.23
C GLY A 120 3.64 -2.61 4.30
N LEU A 121 3.82 -1.85 3.21
CA LEU A 121 3.62 -0.40 3.15
C LEU A 121 4.47 0.33 4.20
N THR A 122 5.76 0.01 4.28
CA THR A 122 6.74 0.67 5.16
C THR A 122 8.00 1.08 4.40
N GLN A 123 8.79 1.93 5.03
CA GLN A 123 10.11 2.33 4.53
C GLN A 123 11.18 1.26 4.86
N ALA A 124 10.89 0.01 4.51
CA ALA A 124 11.76 -1.12 4.80
C ALA A 124 13.05 -1.10 3.96
N VAL A 125 14.09 -1.75 4.49
CA VAL A 125 15.32 -2.05 3.77
C VAL A 125 15.60 -3.54 3.89
N SER A 126 15.71 -4.23 2.76
CA SER A 126 16.00 -5.67 2.71
C SER A 126 17.49 -5.97 2.93
N PRO A 127 17.88 -7.23 3.21
CA PRO A 127 19.28 -7.64 3.24
C PRO A 127 20.05 -7.33 1.94
N ALA A 128 19.37 -7.37 0.78
CA ALA A 128 19.93 -6.99 -0.51
C ALA A 128 19.93 -5.47 -0.75
N ARG A 129 19.55 -4.66 0.29
CA ARG A 129 19.44 -3.21 0.22
C ARG A 129 18.40 -2.68 -0.78
N ALA A 130 17.42 -3.49 -1.14
CA ALA A 130 16.20 -3.00 -1.75
C ALA A 130 15.44 -2.13 -0.72
N THR A 131 14.89 -1.00 -1.15
CA THR A 131 14.51 0.07 -0.22
C THR A 131 13.12 0.61 -0.52
N GLY A 132 12.40 0.97 0.55
CA GLY A 132 11.15 1.71 0.52
C GLY A 132 9.94 0.82 0.24
N PHE A 133 8.81 1.44 -0.07
CA PHE A 133 7.52 0.77 -0.30
C PHE A 133 7.59 -0.29 -1.40
N TRP A 134 8.34 0.00 -2.45
CA TRP A 134 8.48 -0.82 -3.64
C TRP A 134 9.74 -1.69 -3.66
N GLN A 135 10.53 -1.69 -2.61
CA GLN A 135 11.78 -2.46 -2.50
C GLN A 135 12.68 -2.33 -3.74
N ILE A 136 12.93 -1.10 -4.17
CA ILE A 136 13.74 -0.81 -5.35
C ILE A 136 15.22 -0.91 -4.99
N LEU A 137 16.00 -1.63 -5.80
CA LEU A 137 17.46 -1.65 -5.71
C LEU A 137 18.06 -0.31 -6.13
N SER A 138 19.22 0.07 -5.57
CA SER A 138 19.88 1.34 -5.90
C SER A 138 20.21 1.45 -7.40
N SER A 139 20.67 0.37 -8.02
CA SER A 139 20.95 0.32 -9.46
C SER A 139 19.70 0.58 -10.29
N THR A 140 18.61 -0.11 -9.96
CA THR A 140 17.31 0.06 -10.64
C THR A 140 16.77 1.48 -10.44
N GLY A 141 16.80 2.01 -9.21
CA GLY A 141 16.36 3.38 -8.96
C GLY A 141 17.11 4.40 -9.83
N LYS A 142 18.44 4.29 -9.90
CA LYS A 142 19.28 5.16 -10.75
C LYS A 142 19.00 4.99 -12.24
N GLU A 143 18.83 3.75 -12.71
CA GLU A 143 18.47 3.44 -14.10
C GLU A 143 17.16 4.12 -14.52
N TYR A 144 16.19 4.19 -13.61
CA TYR A 144 14.90 4.83 -13.84
C TYR A 144 14.85 6.30 -13.38
N GLY A 145 16.02 6.92 -13.11
CA GLY A 145 16.15 8.36 -12.89
C GLY A 145 15.96 8.85 -11.45
N LEU A 146 15.86 7.95 -10.46
CA LEU A 146 15.86 8.37 -9.06
C LEU A 146 17.25 8.82 -8.62
N GLU A 147 17.29 9.87 -7.83
CA GLU A 147 18.47 10.25 -7.08
C GLU A 147 18.67 9.31 -5.90
N VAL A 148 19.81 8.62 -5.87
CA VAL A 148 20.16 7.68 -4.79
C VAL A 148 21.62 7.92 -4.42
N ASN A 149 21.81 8.64 -3.32
CA ASN A 149 23.11 8.91 -2.70
C ASN A 149 22.95 9.00 -1.18
N ASP A 150 24.01 9.34 -0.45
CA ASP A 150 23.99 9.41 1.01
C ASP A 150 23.11 10.56 1.54
N ASN A 151 22.96 11.65 0.80
CA ASN A 151 22.18 12.83 1.21
C ASN A 151 20.70 12.74 0.81
N VAL A 152 20.44 12.20 -0.41
CA VAL A 152 19.10 12.03 -0.98
C VAL A 152 18.92 10.60 -1.48
N ASP A 153 17.81 9.97 -1.08
CA ASP A 153 17.42 8.65 -1.58
C ASP A 153 15.92 8.64 -1.93
N GLU A 154 15.62 8.92 -3.19
CA GLU A 154 14.26 9.05 -3.70
C GLU A 154 13.49 7.72 -3.75
N ARG A 155 14.13 6.57 -3.45
CA ARG A 155 13.42 5.29 -3.25
C ARG A 155 12.51 5.32 -2.01
N TYR A 156 12.79 6.21 -1.06
CA TYR A 156 11.93 6.51 0.09
C TYR A 156 10.80 7.51 -0.22
N HIS A 157 10.81 8.14 -1.41
CA HIS A 157 9.78 9.07 -1.84
C HIS A 157 8.64 8.30 -2.51
N ILE A 158 7.52 8.11 -1.82
CA ILE A 158 6.43 7.19 -2.23
C ILE A 158 5.99 7.47 -3.66
N GLU A 159 5.70 8.73 -4.01
CA GLU A 159 5.17 9.08 -5.32
C GLU A 159 6.19 8.82 -6.44
N MET A 160 7.46 9.18 -6.24
CA MET A 160 8.50 8.95 -7.25
C MET A 160 8.82 7.46 -7.41
N ALA A 161 8.93 6.74 -6.29
CA ALA A 161 9.15 5.29 -6.30
C ALA A 161 7.98 4.53 -6.95
N THR A 162 6.74 5.01 -6.78
CA THR A 162 5.56 4.43 -7.46
C THR A 162 5.65 4.62 -8.97
N ARG A 163 6.04 5.78 -9.48
CA ARG A 163 6.24 6.01 -10.92
C ARG A 163 7.32 5.09 -11.50
N VAL A 164 8.44 4.93 -10.79
CA VAL A 164 9.51 4.00 -11.21
C VAL A 164 9.01 2.55 -11.25
N ALA A 165 8.22 2.13 -10.26
CA ALA A 165 7.59 0.82 -10.28
C ALA A 165 6.64 0.65 -11.48
N CYS A 166 5.83 1.68 -11.79
CA CYS A 166 4.95 1.68 -12.97
C CYS A 166 5.73 1.52 -14.28
N ASP A 167 6.84 2.23 -14.43
CA ASP A 167 7.67 2.12 -15.63
C ASP A 167 8.28 0.73 -15.78
N TYR A 168 8.71 0.11 -14.67
CA TYR A 168 9.17 -1.27 -14.67
C TYR A 168 8.05 -2.24 -15.09
N PHE A 169 6.85 -2.09 -14.54
CA PHE A 169 5.70 -2.93 -14.88
C PHE A 169 5.31 -2.79 -16.35
N LYS A 170 5.26 -1.58 -16.89
CA LYS A 170 4.94 -1.33 -18.31
C LYS A 170 5.96 -1.99 -19.25
N LYS A 171 7.26 -1.84 -18.98
CA LYS A 171 8.32 -2.50 -19.76
C LYS A 171 8.23 -4.03 -19.67
N SER A 172 7.89 -4.56 -18.50
CA SER A 172 7.70 -6.00 -18.32
C SER A 172 6.45 -6.50 -19.03
N LYS A 173 5.33 -5.76 -18.98
CA LYS A 173 4.10 -6.05 -19.73
C LYS A 173 4.34 -6.03 -21.25
N GLU A 174 5.06 -5.05 -21.73
CA GLU A 174 5.46 -4.98 -23.16
C GLU A 174 6.27 -6.22 -23.57
N ARG A 175 7.21 -6.64 -22.69
CA ARG A 175 8.06 -7.81 -22.95
C ARG A 175 7.33 -9.13 -22.95
N PHE A 176 6.42 -9.33 -22.01
CA PHE A 176 5.79 -10.64 -21.77
C PHE A 176 4.35 -10.76 -22.28
N GLY A 177 3.72 -9.65 -22.64
CA GLY A 177 2.31 -9.63 -23.03
C GLY A 177 1.31 -9.88 -21.89
N SER A 178 1.79 -10.13 -20.65
CA SER A 178 0.98 -10.48 -19.47
C SER A 178 1.34 -9.60 -18.27
N TRP A 179 0.33 -9.12 -17.55
CA TRP A 179 0.50 -8.41 -16.27
C TRP A 179 0.93 -9.36 -15.16
N THR A 180 0.45 -10.60 -15.18
CA THR A 180 0.83 -11.65 -14.24
C THR A 180 2.32 -11.96 -14.34
N LEU A 181 2.84 -12.13 -15.57
CA LEU A 181 4.27 -12.29 -15.80
C LEU A 181 5.06 -11.02 -15.48
N ALA A 182 4.49 -9.82 -15.67
CA ALA A 182 5.13 -8.58 -15.27
C ALA A 182 5.29 -8.48 -13.74
N ALA A 183 4.28 -8.91 -12.99
CA ALA A 183 4.35 -9.01 -11.53
C ALA A 183 5.40 -10.04 -11.08
N ALA A 184 5.45 -11.22 -11.70
CA ALA A 184 6.49 -12.22 -11.40
C ALA A 184 7.90 -11.71 -11.72
N ALA A 185 8.04 -10.94 -12.81
CA ALA A 185 9.31 -10.35 -13.22
C ALA A 185 9.80 -9.24 -12.28
N TYR A 186 8.92 -8.59 -11.54
CA TYR A 186 9.32 -7.64 -10.51
C TYR A 186 10.14 -8.32 -9.40
N ASN A 187 9.75 -9.53 -9.02
CA ASN A 187 10.47 -10.33 -8.03
C ASN A 187 11.73 -11.03 -8.60
N ALA A 188 11.59 -11.73 -9.76
CA ALA A 188 12.64 -12.59 -10.31
C ALA A 188 13.55 -11.90 -11.35
N GLY A 189 13.24 -10.67 -11.72
CA GLY A 189 13.87 -9.96 -12.83
C GLY A 189 13.40 -10.43 -14.21
N ASN A 190 13.33 -9.51 -15.17
CA ASN A 190 12.90 -9.79 -16.55
C ASN A 190 13.70 -10.92 -17.21
N ALA A 191 15.03 -10.94 -17.02
CA ALA A 191 15.89 -11.98 -17.59
C ALA A 191 15.64 -13.34 -16.97
N GLY A 192 15.35 -13.38 -15.65
CA GLY A 192 15.03 -14.61 -14.92
C GLY A 192 13.75 -15.26 -15.44
N VAL A 193 12.67 -14.49 -15.55
CA VAL A 193 11.39 -14.97 -16.08
C VAL A 193 11.54 -15.42 -17.55
N SER A 194 12.18 -14.60 -18.42
CA SER A 194 12.37 -14.97 -19.83
C SER A 194 13.11 -16.29 -20.00
N ARG A 195 14.15 -16.54 -19.19
CA ARG A 195 14.89 -17.80 -19.23
C ARG A 195 14.01 -18.96 -18.84
N ARG A 196 13.21 -18.85 -17.77
CA ARG A 196 12.33 -19.92 -17.30
C ARG A 196 11.23 -20.27 -18.32
N LEU A 197 10.59 -19.24 -18.91
CA LEU A 197 9.61 -19.45 -19.99
C LEU A 197 10.22 -20.25 -21.15
N LYS A 198 11.44 -19.86 -21.57
CA LYS A 198 12.16 -20.54 -22.67
C LYS A 198 12.59 -21.97 -22.27
N ASP A 199 13.16 -22.17 -21.09
CA ASP A 199 13.73 -23.46 -20.67
C ASP A 199 12.64 -24.51 -20.46
N GLN A 200 11.39 -24.08 -20.15
CA GLN A 200 10.23 -24.97 -19.89
C GLN A 200 9.26 -25.00 -21.06
N ASP A 201 9.50 -24.26 -22.13
CA ASP A 201 8.65 -24.16 -23.33
C ASP A 201 7.19 -23.84 -23.00
N VAL A 202 6.99 -22.85 -22.10
CA VAL A 202 5.66 -22.36 -21.69
C VAL A 202 5.63 -20.83 -21.81
N ASN A 203 4.42 -20.25 -21.80
CA ASN A 203 4.22 -18.80 -21.99
C ASN A 203 3.31 -18.16 -20.93
N ASP A 204 2.90 -18.90 -19.92
CA ASP A 204 2.05 -18.44 -18.84
C ASP A 204 2.72 -18.63 -17.48
N TYR A 205 2.40 -17.75 -16.52
CA TYR A 205 2.93 -17.82 -15.16
C TYR A 205 2.49 -19.09 -14.42
N TYR A 206 1.25 -19.49 -14.62
CA TYR A 206 0.65 -20.61 -13.88
C TYR A 206 1.20 -21.96 -14.33
N ASP A 207 1.77 -22.05 -15.54
CA ASP A 207 2.45 -23.23 -16.08
C ASP A 207 3.95 -23.29 -15.70
N LEU A 208 4.49 -22.21 -15.10
CA LEU A 208 5.92 -22.14 -14.75
C LEU A 208 6.25 -22.85 -13.45
N LEU A 209 7.22 -23.74 -13.48
CA LEU A 209 7.94 -24.20 -12.29
C LEU A 209 8.97 -23.16 -11.89
N LEU A 210 8.69 -22.43 -10.83
CA LEU A 210 9.54 -21.38 -10.27
C LEU A 210 10.09 -21.76 -8.89
N GLY A 211 11.13 -21.08 -8.45
CA GLY A 211 11.56 -21.17 -7.05
C GLY A 211 10.44 -20.71 -6.09
N GLU A 212 10.49 -21.19 -4.84
CA GLU A 212 9.41 -20.99 -3.86
C GLU A 212 8.99 -19.52 -3.74
N GLU A 213 9.94 -18.59 -3.66
CA GLU A 213 9.65 -17.17 -3.51
C GLU A 213 8.84 -16.62 -4.69
N THR A 214 9.35 -16.76 -5.90
CA THR A 214 8.68 -16.25 -7.12
C THR A 214 7.42 -17.04 -7.44
N GLY A 215 7.42 -18.35 -7.19
CA GLY A 215 6.24 -19.21 -7.37
C GLY A 215 5.07 -18.82 -6.48
N ARG A 216 5.34 -18.26 -5.29
CA ARG A 216 4.33 -17.76 -4.36
C ARG A 216 3.96 -16.30 -4.57
N TYR A 217 4.76 -15.56 -5.33
CA TYR A 217 4.68 -14.10 -5.37
C TYR A 217 3.31 -13.59 -5.83
N VAL A 218 2.81 -14.05 -6.98
CA VAL A 218 1.50 -13.65 -7.51
C VAL A 218 0.36 -14.14 -6.59
N PHE A 219 0.45 -15.34 -6.03
CA PHE A 219 -0.58 -15.84 -5.10
C PHE A 219 -0.65 -15.02 -3.80
N ARG A 220 0.47 -14.50 -3.32
CA ARG A 220 0.50 -13.55 -2.20
C ARG A 220 -0.19 -12.23 -2.54
N ILE A 221 0.00 -11.73 -3.76
CA ILE A 221 -0.71 -10.54 -4.25
C ILE A 221 -2.21 -10.80 -4.27
N LEU A 222 -2.64 -11.91 -4.87
CA LEU A 222 -4.04 -12.32 -4.98
C LEU A 222 -4.69 -12.51 -3.61
N ALA A 223 -4.02 -13.17 -2.67
CA ALA A 223 -4.52 -13.36 -1.31
C ALA A 223 -4.73 -12.01 -0.59
N LEU A 224 -3.78 -11.07 -0.73
CA LEU A 224 -3.92 -9.74 -0.14
C LEU A 224 -4.93 -8.87 -0.87
N LYS A 225 -5.12 -9.05 -2.20
CA LYS A 225 -6.22 -8.44 -2.93
C LYS A 225 -7.56 -8.87 -2.34
N GLU A 226 -7.79 -10.16 -2.16
CA GLU A 226 -9.02 -10.69 -1.55
C GLU A 226 -9.23 -10.16 -0.13
N ILE A 227 -8.23 -10.29 0.72
CA ILE A 227 -8.32 -9.90 2.13
C ILE A 227 -8.53 -8.39 2.30
N LEU A 228 -7.78 -7.56 1.57
CA LEU A 228 -7.87 -6.11 1.70
C LEU A 228 -9.08 -5.50 0.99
N SER A 229 -9.67 -6.21 0.02
CA SER A 229 -10.91 -5.79 -0.65
C SER A 229 -12.14 -5.98 0.23
N ASP A 230 -12.18 -7.05 1.03
CA ASP A 230 -13.26 -7.33 1.99
C ASP A 230 -12.70 -7.94 3.29
N PRO A 231 -12.05 -7.15 4.14
CA PRO A 231 -11.41 -7.66 5.35
C PRO A 231 -12.38 -8.32 6.33
N MET A 232 -13.64 -7.89 6.36
CA MET A 232 -14.66 -8.44 7.25
C MET A 232 -14.97 -9.90 6.91
N LYS A 233 -14.96 -10.28 5.64
CA LYS A 233 -15.13 -11.66 5.16
C LYS A 233 -14.05 -12.60 5.72
N PHE A 234 -12.86 -12.07 6.01
CA PHE A 234 -11.71 -12.79 6.56
C PHE A 234 -11.54 -12.60 8.07
N GLY A 235 -12.59 -12.12 8.77
CA GLY A 235 -12.62 -12.01 10.22
C GLY A 235 -11.90 -10.79 10.80
N PHE A 236 -11.42 -9.84 9.99
CA PHE A 236 -10.81 -8.60 10.47
C PHE A 236 -11.89 -7.59 10.85
N ASN A 237 -12.03 -7.34 12.15
CA ASN A 237 -13.00 -6.38 12.69
C ASN A 237 -12.28 -5.11 13.15
N PHE A 238 -12.69 -3.96 12.63
CA PHE A 238 -12.14 -2.64 12.97
C PHE A 238 -13.18 -1.55 12.71
N ARG A 239 -13.01 -0.41 13.35
CA ARG A 239 -13.83 0.79 13.12
C ARG A 239 -13.04 1.77 12.26
N GLN A 240 -13.71 2.68 11.59
CA GLN A 240 -13.04 3.73 10.80
C GLN A 240 -11.99 4.50 11.60
N LYS A 241 -12.26 4.81 12.88
CA LYS A 241 -11.31 5.49 13.77
C LYS A 241 -10.06 4.68 14.14
N ASP A 242 -10.09 3.36 13.90
CA ASP A 242 -8.95 2.47 14.18
C ASP A 242 -7.94 2.45 13.01
N LEU A 243 -8.33 2.99 11.85
CA LEU A 243 -7.49 3.03 10.66
C LEU A 243 -6.49 4.19 10.71
N TYR A 244 -5.33 4.01 10.08
CA TYR A 244 -4.37 5.09 9.92
C TYR A 244 -4.79 6.02 8.79
N THR A 245 -4.61 7.31 8.98
CA THR A 245 -4.91 8.34 7.98
C THR A 245 -3.65 9.12 7.62
N GLU A 246 -3.63 9.67 6.42
CA GLU A 246 -2.58 10.59 6.02
C GLU A 246 -2.75 11.93 6.75
N VAL A 247 -1.63 12.48 7.21
CA VAL A 247 -1.59 13.85 7.72
C VAL A 247 -1.49 14.80 6.52
N PRO A 248 -2.44 15.73 6.34
CA PRO A 248 -2.38 16.69 5.26
C PRO A 248 -1.10 17.53 5.31
N THR A 249 -0.47 17.70 4.16
CA THR A 249 0.76 18.46 4.00
C THR A 249 0.60 19.53 2.91
N TYR A 250 1.52 20.49 2.89
CA TYR A 250 1.78 21.33 1.74
C TYR A 250 3.25 21.21 1.33
N LYS A 251 3.57 21.57 0.09
CA LYS A 251 4.91 21.44 -0.47
C LYS A 251 5.63 22.79 -0.40
N VAL A 252 6.86 22.79 0.10
CA VAL A 252 7.79 23.93 0.07
C VAL A 252 8.84 23.65 -0.99
N ARG A 253 8.98 24.56 -1.96
CA ARG A 253 10.03 24.50 -2.98
C ARG A 253 11.36 24.89 -2.40
N VAL A 254 12.37 24.06 -2.60
CA VAL A 254 13.75 24.28 -2.17
C VAL A 254 14.68 24.03 -3.37
N ASP A 255 15.40 25.05 -3.83
CA ASP A 255 16.35 25.00 -4.95
C ASP A 255 17.77 25.39 -4.54
N THR A 256 18.02 25.49 -3.24
CA THR A 256 19.33 25.79 -2.66
C THR A 256 19.70 24.75 -1.59
N ALA A 257 20.95 24.75 -1.17
CA ALA A 257 21.36 23.93 -0.04
C ALA A 257 20.61 24.36 1.25
N VAL A 258 20.29 23.38 2.10
CA VAL A 258 19.80 23.59 3.46
C VAL A 258 20.84 23.05 4.42
N THR A 259 21.53 23.93 5.13
CA THR A 259 22.68 23.55 5.97
C THR A 259 22.29 22.89 7.29
N ASP A 260 21.03 23.06 7.73
CA ASP A 260 20.55 22.59 9.02
C ASP A 260 19.03 22.37 8.97
N PHE A 261 18.61 21.09 8.91
CA PHE A 261 17.20 20.74 8.90
C PHE A 261 16.49 20.95 10.26
N VAL A 262 17.23 21.09 11.36
CA VAL A 262 16.61 21.45 12.66
C VAL A 262 16.08 22.88 12.58
N LYS A 263 16.93 23.84 12.16
CA LYS A 263 16.54 25.24 11.97
C LYS A 263 15.49 25.41 10.88
N PHE A 264 15.64 24.70 9.77
CA PHE A 264 14.65 24.68 8.68
C PHE A 264 13.27 24.26 9.20
N ALA A 265 13.18 23.14 9.92
CA ALA A 265 11.93 22.65 10.50
C ALA A 265 11.32 23.66 11.50
N GLN A 266 12.14 24.26 12.39
CA GLN A 266 11.70 25.27 13.34
C GLN A 266 11.09 26.49 12.63
N GLY A 267 11.64 26.90 11.47
CA GLY A 267 11.09 27.99 10.66
C GLY A 267 9.66 27.75 10.17
N PHE A 268 9.20 26.49 10.11
CA PHE A 268 7.83 26.08 9.79
C PHE A 268 7.02 25.66 11.02
N GLY A 269 7.51 25.93 12.23
CA GLY A 269 6.83 25.56 13.46
C GLY A 269 6.76 24.05 13.69
N ILE A 270 7.65 23.23 13.13
CA ILE A 270 7.76 21.78 13.34
C ILE A 270 9.16 21.41 13.86
N ASN A 271 9.32 20.22 14.41
CA ASN A 271 10.63 19.72 14.80
C ASN A 271 11.25 18.84 13.71
N TYR A 272 12.55 18.56 13.84
CA TYR A 272 13.32 17.70 12.93
C TYR A 272 12.69 16.33 12.69
N LYS A 273 12.19 15.65 13.74
CA LYS A 273 11.53 14.34 13.62
C LYS A 273 10.31 14.40 12.69
N ILE A 274 9.47 15.41 12.85
CA ILE A 274 8.26 15.59 12.03
C ILE A 274 8.66 15.87 10.58
N LEU A 275 9.64 16.71 10.34
CA LEU A 275 10.18 16.96 9.00
C LEU A 275 10.62 15.65 8.33
N LYS A 276 11.39 14.82 9.02
CA LYS A 276 11.92 13.55 8.49
C LYS A 276 10.85 12.50 8.28
N ILE A 277 9.80 12.45 9.12
CA ILE A 277 8.65 11.54 8.93
C ILE A 277 7.94 11.81 7.60
N HIS A 278 7.77 13.09 7.23
CA HIS A 278 7.10 13.48 5.98
C HIS A 278 8.04 13.48 4.77
N ASN A 279 9.35 13.48 5.00
CA ASN A 279 10.38 13.52 3.96
C ASN A 279 11.48 12.46 4.21
N PRO A 280 11.14 11.16 4.25
CA PRO A 280 12.10 10.11 4.57
C PRO A 280 13.22 9.96 3.53
N TRP A 281 13.04 10.53 2.33
CA TRP A 281 14.02 10.57 1.25
C TRP A 281 15.19 11.54 1.51
N LEU A 282 15.05 12.49 2.44
CA LEU A 282 16.16 13.30 2.96
C LEU A 282 16.92 12.45 3.98
N ARG A 283 18.16 12.04 3.68
CA ARG A 283 18.86 11.02 4.50
C ARG A 283 19.71 11.66 5.61
N GLU A 284 20.34 12.78 5.34
CA GLU A 284 21.19 13.51 6.29
C GLU A 284 20.42 14.60 7.07
N ASP A 285 21.09 15.31 7.96
CA ASP A 285 20.57 16.45 8.72
C ASP A 285 20.63 17.78 7.94
N HIS A 286 21.07 17.71 6.69
CA HIS A 286 21.22 18.81 5.74
C HIS A 286 20.88 18.37 4.31
N LEU A 287 20.73 19.32 3.40
CA LEU A 287 20.58 19.07 1.96
C LEU A 287 21.72 19.75 1.21
N ASN A 288 22.56 18.96 0.57
CA ASN A 288 23.54 19.44 -0.40
C ASN A 288 22.82 19.67 -1.74
N ASN A 289 22.80 20.89 -2.24
CA ASN A 289 22.15 21.21 -3.52
C ASN A 289 22.98 22.17 -4.35
N SER A 290 24.19 21.75 -4.71
CA SER A 290 25.09 22.53 -5.57
C SER A 290 24.58 22.65 -7.02
N SER A 291 23.80 21.69 -7.49
CA SER A 291 23.20 21.69 -8.83
C SER A 291 21.96 22.58 -8.95
N ARG A 292 21.46 23.12 -7.85
CA ARG A 292 20.19 23.86 -7.77
C ARG A 292 18.97 23.07 -8.32
N LYS A 293 18.96 21.75 -8.12
CA LYS A 293 17.80 20.92 -8.39
C LYS A 293 16.63 21.40 -7.53
N GLU A 294 15.45 21.38 -8.11
CA GLU A 294 14.23 21.70 -7.36
C GLU A 294 13.77 20.47 -6.56
N TYR A 295 13.63 20.66 -5.25
CA TYR A 295 13.01 19.70 -4.34
C TYR A 295 11.73 20.27 -3.76
N PHE A 296 10.78 19.40 -3.46
CA PHE A 296 9.52 19.76 -2.82
C PHE A 296 9.44 19.06 -1.46
N ILE A 297 9.73 19.82 -0.41
CA ILE A 297 9.71 19.33 0.97
C ILE A 297 8.28 19.42 1.51
N LYS A 298 7.73 18.29 1.98
CA LYS A 298 6.40 18.22 2.59
C LYS A 298 6.44 18.73 4.02
N ILE A 299 5.57 19.71 4.32
CA ILE A 299 5.37 20.26 5.66
C ILE A 299 3.92 19.93 6.08
N PRO A 300 3.67 19.33 7.26
CA PRO A 300 2.32 19.05 7.73
C PRO A 300 1.57 20.35 8.02
N LYS A 301 0.24 20.33 7.80
CA LYS A 301 -0.62 21.44 8.21
C LYS A 301 -0.67 21.54 9.73
N GLU A 302 -0.95 22.73 10.24
CA GLU A 302 -1.10 22.99 11.67
C GLU A 302 -2.21 22.13 12.30
N GLY A 303 -2.06 21.86 13.61
CA GLY A 303 -3.07 21.16 14.42
C GLY A 303 -2.97 19.62 14.41
N TYR A 304 -2.11 19.03 13.60
CA TYR A 304 -1.94 17.56 13.55
C TYR A 304 -0.88 17.01 14.50
N TYR A 305 0.05 17.83 14.96
CA TYR A 305 1.10 17.44 15.89
C TYR A 305 1.13 18.36 17.09
N ASN A 306 1.12 17.76 18.28
CA ASN A 306 1.40 18.47 19.53
C ASN A 306 2.89 18.30 19.85
N TYR A 307 3.70 19.36 19.69
CA TYR A 307 5.11 19.35 20.05
C TYR A 307 5.47 20.69 20.70
N SER A 308 6.37 20.61 21.68
CA SER A 308 7.01 21.80 22.23
C SER A 308 8.22 22.12 21.37
N VAL A 309 8.25 23.29 20.75
CA VAL A 309 9.51 23.85 20.24
C VAL A 309 10.29 24.24 21.50
N GLY A 310 11.43 23.58 21.74
CA GLY A 310 12.32 23.98 22.84
C GLY A 310 12.69 25.45 22.66
N ASN A 311 12.52 26.23 23.73
CA ASN A 311 12.98 27.60 23.81
C ASN A 311 14.50 27.67 23.76
#